data_6ba304ddb53359fe9da21c503268ea73
#
_entry.id   6ba304ddb53359fe9da21c503268ea73
#
_cell.length_a   1.000
_cell.length_b   1.000
_cell.length_c   1.000
_cell.angle_alpha   90.00
_cell.angle_beta   90.00
_cell.angle_gamma   90.00
#
_symmetry.space_group_name_H-M   'P 1'
#
loop_
_entity.id
_entity.type
_entity.pdbx_description
1 polymer ?
#
loop_
_entity_poly.entity_id
_entity_poly.type
_entity_poly.pdbx_seq_one_letter_code
_entity_poly.pdbx_strand_id
1 'polypeptide(L)'
;MGVCSALRPQDQVFGNHRSHGHYLAKGGDMNKLAAEIWGKETGCSKGRGGSMHIAAPEVGFMGATPIVAGTVSLAVGAALAAKIKREDRIVVSFFGDGAMGEGVVYESLNLAALWKLPILFVCENNGYATHMPLKKHFPTKDLYLAPLDEWCIQIDGNDVKEVYDTTQEAKHHLPAFIEAKTYR
;
A
#
# COMPACT_ATOMS: atom_id res chain seq x y z
N MET A 1 3.89 -9.02 -4.85
CA MET A 1 3.47 -9.82 -6.04
C MET A 1 2.00 -10.20 -5.91
N GLY A 2 1.59 -11.04 -4.96
CA GLY A 2 0.23 -11.57 -4.83
C GLY A 2 -0.87 -10.50 -4.92
N VAL A 3 -0.77 -9.41 -4.14
CA VAL A 3 -1.74 -8.31 -4.21
C VAL A 3 -1.86 -7.74 -5.61
N CYS A 4 -0.75 -7.33 -6.23
CA CYS A 4 -0.80 -6.69 -7.56
C CYS A 4 -1.30 -7.63 -8.66
N SER A 5 -1.04 -8.96 -8.54
CA SER A 5 -1.57 -9.97 -9.46
C SER A 5 -3.09 -10.14 -9.38
N ALA A 6 -3.68 -9.76 -8.24
CA ALA A 6 -5.13 -9.77 -8.04
C ALA A 6 -5.83 -8.48 -8.53
N LEU A 7 -5.07 -7.45 -8.92
CA LEU A 7 -5.59 -6.16 -9.36
C LEU A 7 -5.81 -6.09 -10.87
N ARG A 8 -6.76 -5.25 -11.26
CA ARG A 8 -7.00 -4.90 -12.67
C ARG A 8 -6.11 -3.73 -13.10
N PRO A 9 -5.93 -3.52 -14.42
CA PRO A 9 -5.12 -2.39 -14.91
C PRO A 9 -5.55 -1.02 -14.37
N GLN A 10 -6.86 -0.76 -14.25
CA GLN A 10 -7.42 0.51 -13.76
C GLN A 10 -7.31 0.72 -12.24
N ASP A 11 -7.04 -0.34 -11.45
CA ASP A 11 -6.89 -0.24 -10.02
C ASP A 11 -5.59 0.49 -9.66
N GLN A 12 -5.63 1.32 -8.63
CA GLN A 12 -4.53 2.19 -8.25
C GLN A 12 -3.77 1.66 -7.04
N VAL A 13 -2.45 1.86 -7.07
CA VAL A 13 -1.54 1.45 -5.98
C VAL A 13 -0.75 2.64 -5.50
N PHE A 14 -0.68 2.82 -4.19
CA PHE A 14 0.17 3.75 -3.48
C PHE A 14 1.19 2.98 -2.66
N GLY A 15 2.45 3.34 -2.79
CA GLY A 15 3.56 2.66 -2.14
C GLY A 15 4.20 3.48 -1.03
N ASN A 16 5.22 2.90 -0.42
CA ASN A 16 6.07 3.53 0.59
C ASN A 16 7.50 3.71 0.06
N HIS A 17 8.47 4.04 0.93
CA HIS A 17 9.87 4.20 0.57
C HIS A 17 10.60 2.91 0.10
N ARG A 18 9.95 1.73 0.17
CA ARG A 18 10.49 0.42 -0.25
C ARG A 18 9.67 -0.19 -1.39
N SER A 19 9.26 0.63 -2.35
CA SER A 19 8.23 0.28 -3.34
C SER A 19 8.74 -0.19 -4.70
N HIS A 20 10.02 -0.53 -4.86
CA HIS A 20 10.50 -1.10 -6.13
C HIS A 20 9.70 -2.34 -6.55
N GLY A 21 9.44 -3.24 -5.58
CA GLY A 21 8.63 -4.44 -5.82
C GLY A 21 7.19 -4.12 -6.19
N HIS A 22 6.56 -3.13 -5.52
CA HIS A 22 5.19 -2.69 -5.84
C HIS A 22 5.10 -2.09 -7.23
N TYR A 23 6.06 -1.22 -7.60
CA TYR A 23 6.16 -0.61 -8.92
C TYR A 23 6.25 -1.66 -10.02
N LEU A 24 7.20 -2.62 -9.90
CA LEU A 24 7.39 -3.68 -10.88
C LEU A 24 6.18 -4.62 -10.93
N ALA A 25 5.63 -5.01 -9.78
CA ALA A 25 4.47 -5.90 -9.70
C ALA A 25 3.21 -5.28 -10.30
N LYS A 26 3.08 -3.94 -10.26
CA LYS A 26 1.96 -3.23 -10.90
C LYS A 26 2.16 -3.03 -12.42
N GLY A 27 3.32 -3.41 -12.96
CA GLY A 27 3.64 -3.34 -14.39
C GLY A 27 4.54 -2.16 -14.77
N GLY A 28 5.17 -1.51 -13.80
CA GLY A 28 6.16 -0.46 -14.08
C GLY A 28 7.37 -0.97 -14.84
N ASP A 29 7.90 -0.16 -15.74
CA ASP A 29 9.04 -0.50 -16.58
C ASP A 29 10.34 -0.58 -15.76
N MET A 30 11.00 -1.74 -15.78
CA MET A 30 12.23 -1.98 -15.04
C MET A 30 13.39 -1.10 -15.53
N ASN A 31 13.47 -0.79 -16.83
CA ASN A 31 14.53 0.07 -17.35
C ASN A 31 14.32 1.52 -16.90
N LYS A 32 13.06 1.99 -16.87
CA LYS A 32 12.74 3.31 -16.33
C LYS A 32 13.03 3.39 -14.84
N LEU A 33 12.75 2.33 -14.06
CA LEU A 33 13.11 2.27 -12.64
C LEU A 33 14.63 2.34 -12.45
N ALA A 34 15.39 1.54 -13.20
CA ALA A 34 16.84 1.57 -13.14
C ALA A 34 17.39 2.97 -13.51
N ALA A 35 16.90 3.55 -14.60
CA ALA A 35 17.27 4.91 -15.02
C ALA A 35 16.97 5.95 -13.94
N GLU A 36 15.85 5.84 -13.23
CA GLU A 36 15.46 6.72 -12.13
C GLU A 36 16.46 6.66 -10.97
N ILE A 37 16.83 5.44 -10.56
CA ILE A 37 17.81 5.23 -9.47
C ILE A 37 19.18 5.87 -9.83
N TRP A 38 19.54 5.84 -11.11
CA TRP A 38 20.78 6.47 -11.61
C TRP A 38 20.61 7.97 -11.96
N GLY A 39 19.49 8.59 -11.64
CA GLY A 39 19.22 10.01 -11.85
C GLY A 39 19.15 10.41 -13.34
N LYS A 40 18.72 9.50 -14.21
CA LYS A 40 18.61 9.76 -15.65
C LYS A 40 17.24 10.35 -15.99
N GLU A 41 17.20 11.27 -16.94
CA GLU A 41 15.96 11.89 -17.43
C GLU A 41 14.96 10.86 -18.00
N THR A 42 15.45 9.72 -18.49
CA THR A 42 14.64 8.60 -18.97
C THR A 42 14.00 7.79 -17.85
N GLY A 43 14.27 8.12 -16.58
CA GLY A 43 13.67 7.49 -15.41
C GLY A 43 12.17 7.76 -15.30
N CYS A 44 11.46 6.92 -14.54
CA CYS A 44 10.01 6.99 -14.35
C CYS A 44 9.52 8.30 -13.69
N SER A 45 10.40 8.98 -12.94
CA SER A 45 10.18 10.31 -12.36
C SER A 45 11.19 11.34 -12.91
N LYS A 46 11.68 11.13 -14.14
CA LYS A 46 12.64 12.00 -14.85
C LYS A 46 13.97 12.19 -14.11
N GLY A 47 14.42 11.18 -13.37
CA GLY A 47 15.65 11.20 -12.59
C GLY A 47 15.62 12.09 -11.35
N ARG A 48 14.44 12.55 -10.92
CA ARG A 48 14.27 13.46 -9.77
C ARG A 48 13.82 12.76 -8.50
N GLY A 49 13.22 11.59 -8.63
CA GLY A 49 12.65 10.83 -7.52
C GLY A 49 13.65 9.90 -6.82
N GLY A 50 14.67 9.44 -7.54
CA GLY A 50 15.60 8.45 -7.05
C GLY A 50 14.90 7.14 -6.66
N SER A 51 15.36 6.51 -5.56
CA SER A 51 14.86 5.21 -5.13
C SER A 51 13.48 5.26 -4.45
N MET A 52 13.07 6.39 -3.88
CA MET A 52 11.93 6.47 -2.96
C MET A 52 10.73 7.28 -3.47
N HIS A 53 10.89 8.03 -4.57
CA HIS A 53 9.82 8.83 -5.16
C HIS A 53 9.55 8.38 -6.59
N ILE A 54 9.18 7.12 -6.74
CA ILE A 54 8.88 6.50 -8.03
C ILE A 54 7.38 6.56 -8.32
N ALA A 55 7.02 6.73 -9.58
CA ALA A 55 5.64 6.72 -10.04
C ALA A 55 5.54 6.16 -11.45
N ALA A 56 4.43 5.50 -11.76
CA ALA A 56 4.02 5.06 -13.09
C ALA A 56 2.49 5.08 -13.18
N PRO A 57 1.89 6.29 -13.24
CA PRO A 57 0.42 6.43 -13.26
C PRO A 57 -0.21 5.72 -14.45
N GLU A 58 0.51 5.56 -15.56
CA GLU A 58 0.09 4.87 -16.77
C GLU A 58 -0.22 3.38 -16.55
N VAL A 59 0.36 2.76 -15.52
CA VAL A 59 0.06 1.38 -15.10
C VAL A 59 -0.70 1.32 -13.78
N GLY A 60 -1.12 2.46 -13.22
CA GLY A 60 -1.86 2.54 -11.96
C GLY A 60 -0.98 2.56 -10.71
N PHE A 61 0.36 2.68 -10.82
CA PHE A 61 1.23 2.94 -9.67
C PHE A 61 1.35 4.46 -9.45
N MET A 62 0.54 4.98 -8.52
CA MET A 62 0.34 6.43 -8.38
C MET A 62 1.51 7.15 -7.73
N GLY A 63 2.28 6.46 -6.90
CA GLY A 63 3.50 7.01 -6.33
C GLY A 63 3.95 6.35 -5.04
N ALA A 64 5.19 6.68 -4.68
CA ALA A 64 5.84 6.30 -3.44
C ALA A 64 6.49 7.52 -2.78
N THR A 65 6.65 7.50 -1.46
CA THR A 65 7.30 8.56 -0.70
C THR A 65 8.06 8.01 0.51
N PRO A 66 9.16 8.66 0.93
CA PRO A 66 9.86 8.35 2.18
C PRO A 66 9.11 8.84 3.43
N ILE A 67 8.11 9.72 3.28
CA ILE A 67 7.30 10.20 4.41
C ILE A 67 6.48 9.02 4.92
N VAL A 68 6.76 8.58 6.15
CA VAL A 68 6.06 7.45 6.78
C VAL A 68 4.57 7.74 6.82
N ALA A 69 3.76 6.78 6.38
CA ALA A 69 2.30 6.89 6.22
C ALA A 69 1.80 8.00 5.25
N GLY A 70 2.70 8.79 4.63
CA GLY A 70 2.31 9.95 3.81
C GLY A 70 1.45 9.62 2.60
N THR A 71 1.58 8.41 2.03
CA THR A 71 0.73 7.98 0.90
C THR A 71 -0.61 7.39 1.33
N VAL A 72 -0.80 7.07 2.63
CA VAL A 72 -2.05 6.44 3.11
C VAL A 72 -3.23 7.39 2.94
N SER A 73 -3.10 8.64 3.38
CA SER A 73 -4.15 9.66 3.21
C SER A 73 -4.39 10.01 1.74
N LEU A 74 -3.34 10.00 0.90
CA LEU A 74 -3.48 10.21 -0.54
C LEU A 74 -4.29 9.08 -1.19
N ALA A 75 -4.06 7.83 -0.76
CA ALA A 75 -4.82 6.68 -1.23
C ALA A 75 -6.30 6.77 -0.83
N VAL A 76 -6.61 7.24 0.38
CA VAL A 76 -7.98 7.51 0.83
C VAL A 76 -8.63 8.59 -0.05
N GLY A 77 -7.92 9.67 -0.35
CA GLY A 77 -8.39 10.70 -1.28
C GLY A 77 -8.68 10.17 -2.68
N ALA A 78 -7.82 9.30 -3.21
CA ALA A 78 -8.02 8.65 -4.51
C ALA A 78 -9.24 7.70 -4.50
N ALA A 79 -9.45 6.96 -3.41
CA ALA A 79 -10.62 6.09 -3.23
C ALA A 79 -11.91 6.91 -3.11
N LEU A 80 -11.88 8.04 -2.41
CA LEU A 80 -13.00 8.97 -2.35
C LEU A 80 -13.35 9.52 -3.75
N ALA A 81 -12.33 9.90 -4.52
CA ALA A 81 -12.52 10.37 -5.89
C ALA A 81 -13.15 9.29 -6.78
N ALA A 82 -12.69 8.02 -6.68
CA ALA A 82 -13.29 6.91 -7.40
C ALA A 82 -14.77 6.74 -7.05
N LYS A 83 -15.12 6.79 -5.76
CA LYS A 83 -16.50 6.70 -5.29
C LYS A 83 -17.37 7.84 -5.79
N ILE A 84 -16.92 9.10 -5.67
CA ILE A 84 -17.69 10.27 -6.13
C ILE A 84 -17.94 10.21 -7.64
N LYS A 85 -16.91 9.82 -8.41
CA LYS A 85 -17.00 9.70 -9.86
C LYS A 85 -17.71 8.43 -10.34
N ARG A 86 -18.06 7.53 -9.41
CA ARG A 86 -18.65 6.20 -9.71
C ARG A 86 -17.78 5.37 -10.65
N GLU A 87 -16.46 5.47 -10.50
CA GLU A 87 -15.51 4.68 -11.27
C GLU A 87 -15.39 3.27 -10.67
N ASP A 88 -15.40 2.26 -11.55
CA ASP A 88 -15.20 0.86 -11.15
C ASP A 88 -13.70 0.57 -11.02
N ARG A 89 -13.08 1.10 -9.97
CA ARG A 89 -11.70 0.81 -9.57
C ARG A 89 -11.57 0.78 -8.06
N ILE A 90 -10.60 0.03 -7.59
CA ILE A 90 -10.19 0.05 -6.20
C ILE A 90 -8.83 0.73 -6.03
N VAL A 91 -8.54 1.13 -4.81
CA VAL A 91 -7.25 1.71 -4.44
C VAL A 91 -6.58 0.82 -3.41
N VAL A 92 -5.29 0.57 -3.57
CA VAL A 92 -4.48 -0.19 -2.61
C VAL A 92 -3.40 0.72 -2.03
N SER A 93 -3.28 0.72 -0.71
CA SER A 93 -2.25 1.45 0.02
C SER A 93 -1.32 0.48 0.73
N PHE A 94 -0.03 0.45 0.33
CA PHE A 94 1.01 -0.34 0.98
C PHE A 94 1.78 0.50 1.99
N PHE A 95 1.99 -0.03 3.19
CA PHE A 95 2.82 0.58 4.22
C PHE A 95 3.38 -0.47 5.17
N GLY A 96 4.46 -0.14 5.89
CA GLY A 96 5.06 -1.03 6.89
C GLY A 96 4.41 -0.88 8.26
N ASP A 97 4.65 -1.86 9.13
CA ASP A 97 4.17 -1.87 10.52
C ASP A 97 4.59 -0.63 11.32
N GLY A 98 5.77 -0.05 11.03
CA GLY A 98 6.19 1.22 11.64
C GLY A 98 5.26 2.40 11.34
N ALA A 99 4.55 2.39 10.21
CA ALA A 99 3.58 3.43 9.87
C ALA A 99 2.33 3.40 10.74
N MET A 100 2.02 2.26 11.35
CA MET A 100 0.88 2.13 12.27
C MET A 100 1.01 3.01 13.54
N GLY A 101 2.21 3.51 13.83
CA GLY A 101 2.41 4.50 14.90
C GLY A 101 1.98 5.92 14.54
N GLU A 102 1.68 6.19 13.27
CA GLU A 102 1.28 7.52 12.79
C GLU A 102 -0.24 7.71 12.90
N GLY A 103 -0.66 8.81 13.52
CA GLY A 103 -2.09 9.13 13.71
C GLY A 103 -2.87 9.16 12.39
N VAL A 104 -2.25 9.63 11.29
CA VAL A 104 -2.88 9.72 9.96
C VAL A 104 -3.35 8.36 9.43
N VAL A 105 -2.75 7.25 9.86
CA VAL A 105 -3.23 5.90 9.47
C VAL A 105 -4.61 5.65 10.07
N TYR A 106 -4.78 5.91 11.39
CA TYR A 106 -6.07 5.72 12.07
C TYR A 106 -7.15 6.68 11.57
N GLU A 107 -6.79 7.94 11.30
CA GLU A 107 -7.70 8.90 10.65
C GLU A 107 -8.15 8.41 9.28
N SER A 108 -7.22 7.87 8.50
CA SER A 108 -7.48 7.31 7.16
C SER A 108 -8.38 6.07 7.21
N LEU A 109 -8.13 5.15 8.15
CA LEU A 109 -8.95 3.97 8.37
C LEU A 109 -10.38 4.38 8.77
N ASN A 110 -10.52 5.33 9.71
CA ASN A 110 -11.81 5.84 10.15
C ASN A 110 -12.61 6.49 9.00
N LEU A 111 -11.98 7.33 8.18
CA LEU A 111 -12.64 7.96 7.03
C LEU A 111 -13.03 6.92 5.97
N ALA A 112 -12.17 5.94 5.71
CA ALA A 112 -12.44 4.88 4.77
C ALA A 112 -13.66 4.05 5.20
N ALA A 113 -13.75 3.68 6.47
CA ALA A 113 -14.88 2.97 7.04
C ALA A 113 -16.17 3.80 7.00
N LEU A 114 -16.12 5.04 7.51
CA LEU A 114 -17.27 5.95 7.57
C LEU A 114 -17.88 6.19 6.19
N TRP A 115 -17.04 6.35 5.19
CA TRP A 115 -17.48 6.64 3.82
C TRP A 115 -17.56 5.39 2.94
N LYS A 116 -17.32 4.19 3.48
CA LYS A 116 -17.34 2.92 2.72
C LYS A 116 -16.58 3.05 1.40
N LEU A 117 -15.28 3.42 1.51
CA LEU A 117 -14.45 3.68 0.35
C LEU A 117 -13.93 2.39 -0.30
N PRO A 118 -13.73 2.35 -1.63
CA PRO A 118 -13.18 1.21 -2.34
C PRO A 118 -11.64 1.14 -2.15
N ILE A 119 -11.18 0.90 -0.93
CA ILE A 119 -9.76 0.89 -0.57
C ILE A 119 -9.38 -0.38 0.19
N LEU A 120 -8.22 -0.94 -0.18
CA LEU A 120 -7.55 -2.02 0.53
C LEU A 120 -6.26 -1.48 1.15
N PHE A 121 -6.14 -1.59 2.46
CA PHE A 121 -4.92 -1.30 3.20
C PHE A 121 -4.10 -2.58 3.33
N VAL A 122 -2.81 -2.52 3.00
CA VAL A 122 -1.89 -3.67 3.12
C VAL A 122 -0.71 -3.26 3.98
N CYS A 123 -0.68 -3.77 5.20
CA CYS A 123 0.41 -3.58 6.13
C CYS A 123 1.45 -4.70 5.96
N GLU A 124 2.64 -4.37 5.48
CA GLU A 124 3.78 -5.27 5.38
C GLU A 124 4.49 -5.32 6.74
N ASN A 125 4.01 -6.22 7.63
CA ASN A 125 4.53 -6.34 8.98
C ASN A 125 5.77 -7.24 9.01
N ASN A 126 6.95 -6.63 9.02
CA ASN A 126 8.24 -7.32 9.16
C ASN A 126 8.80 -7.29 10.60
N GLY A 127 8.03 -6.75 11.55
CA GLY A 127 8.38 -6.66 12.97
C GLY A 127 9.34 -5.55 13.33
N TYR A 128 9.70 -4.66 12.37
CA TYR A 128 10.70 -3.61 12.59
C TYR A 128 10.35 -2.30 11.88
N ALA A 129 10.34 -1.19 12.64
CA ALA A 129 10.42 0.16 12.10
C ALA A 129 11.89 0.59 12.06
N THR A 130 12.52 0.61 10.88
CA THR A 130 13.95 0.84 10.68
C THR A 130 14.79 -0.16 11.51
N HIS A 131 15.19 0.18 12.72
CA HIS A 131 15.97 -0.66 13.65
C HIS A 131 15.20 -0.98 14.94
N MET A 132 14.03 -0.39 15.14
CA MET A 132 13.23 -0.57 16.34
C MET A 132 12.26 -1.75 16.18
N PRO A 133 12.36 -2.77 17.03
CA PRO A 133 11.40 -3.87 17.04
C PRO A 133 9.99 -3.37 17.35
N LEU A 134 8.98 -3.94 16.69
CA LEU A 134 7.56 -3.58 16.84
C LEU A 134 7.14 -3.52 18.32
N LYS A 135 7.55 -4.50 19.12
CA LYS A 135 7.28 -4.59 20.57
C LYS A 135 7.78 -3.42 21.42
N LYS A 136 8.64 -2.56 20.87
CA LYS A 136 9.17 -1.38 21.57
C LYS A 136 8.35 -0.11 21.29
N HIS A 137 7.56 -0.09 20.23
CA HIS A 137 6.73 1.07 19.89
C HIS A 137 5.24 0.78 19.84
N PHE A 138 4.86 -0.53 19.95
CA PHE A 138 3.46 -0.94 20.13
C PHE A 138 3.30 -1.68 21.45
N PRO A 139 2.25 -1.36 22.25
CA PRO A 139 2.01 -2.00 23.55
C PRO A 139 1.51 -3.45 23.40
N THR A 140 0.97 -3.82 22.25
CA THR A 140 0.46 -5.16 21.95
C THR A 140 1.17 -5.73 20.71
N LYS A 141 1.09 -7.07 20.55
CA LYS A 141 1.61 -7.74 19.36
C LYS A 141 0.67 -7.62 18.15
N ASP A 142 -0.59 -7.33 18.42
CA ASP A 142 -1.63 -7.24 17.41
C ASP A 142 -1.88 -5.78 17.10
N LEU A 143 -1.87 -5.44 15.82
CA LEU A 143 -2.18 -4.11 15.36
C LEU A 143 -3.68 -3.88 15.52
N TYR A 144 -4.05 -2.97 16.43
CA TYR A 144 -5.46 -2.70 16.72
C TYR A 144 -6.09 -1.80 15.66
N LEU A 145 -7.19 -2.26 15.06
CA LEU A 145 -7.82 -1.63 13.88
C LEU A 145 -9.33 -1.42 14.07
N ALA A 146 -9.73 -0.86 15.22
CA ALA A 146 -11.12 -0.66 15.58
C ALA A 146 -12.08 -0.15 14.48
N PRO A 147 -11.68 0.72 13.53
CA PRO A 147 -12.60 1.19 12.51
C PRO A 147 -12.96 0.15 11.44
N LEU A 148 -12.23 -0.95 11.33
CA LEU A 148 -12.39 -1.98 10.28
C LEU A 148 -12.68 -3.37 10.85
N ASP A 149 -13.48 -3.45 11.92
CA ASP A 149 -13.77 -4.67 12.69
C ASP A 149 -14.22 -5.87 11.82
N GLU A 150 -14.82 -5.63 10.66
CA GLU A 150 -15.40 -6.71 9.85
C GLU A 150 -14.40 -7.32 8.86
N TRP A 151 -13.33 -6.60 8.47
CA TRP A 151 -12.39 -7.09 7.45
C TRP A 151 -10.94 -6.71 7.74
N CYS A 152 -10.42 -7.25 8.82
CA CYS A 152 -9.01 -7.23 9.16
C CYS A 152 -8.48 -8.66 9.19
N ILE A 153 -7.62 -9.02 8.22
CA ILE A 153 -7.10 -10.38 8.08
C ILE A 153 -5.59 -10.37 8.21
N GLN A 154 -5.06 -11.32 8.99
CA GLN A 154 -3.63 -11.56 9.11
C GLN A 154 -3.25 -12.80 8.29
N ILE A 155 -2.21 -12.68 7.47
CA ILE A 155 -1.74 -13.74 6.57
C ILE A 155 -0.23 -13.90 6.59
N ASP A 156 0.29 -15.01 6.07
CA ASP A 156 1.70 -15.14 5.72
C ASP A 156 2.01 -14.34 4.44
N GLY A 157 2.66 -13.18 4.61
CA GLY A 157 3.07 -12.31 3.50
C GLY A 157 4.14 -12.92 2.57
N ASN A 158 4.71 -14.07 2.94
CA ASN A 158 5.69 -14.80 2.12
C ASN A 158 5.03 -15.89 1.24
N ASP A 159 3.78 -16.25 1.51
CA ASP A 159 2.99 -17.13 0.63
C ASP A 159 2.23 -16.29 -0.40
N VAL A 160 2.77 -16.26 -1.63
CA VAL A 160 2.20 -15.48 -2.73
C VAL A 160 0.77 -15.92 -3.09
N LYS A 161 0.46 -17.20 -2.90
CA LYS A 161 -0.88 -17.75 -3.20
C LYS A 161 -1.88 -17.29 -2.15
N GLU A 162 -1.55 -17.40 -0.87
CA GLU A 162 -2.39 -16.92 0.22
C GLU A 162 -2.66 -15.42 0.08
N VAL A 163 -1.61 -14.61 -0.21
CA VAL A 163 -1.74 -13.17 -0.46
C VAL A 163 -2.68 -12.88 -1.64
N TYR A 164 -2.57 -13.64 -2.74
CA TYR A 164 -3.43 -13.47 -3.91
C TYR A 164 -4.90 -13.82 -3.58
N ASP A 165 -5.15 -14.99 -3.01
CA ASP A 165 -6.48 -15.49 -2.71
C ASP A 165 -7.19 -14.56 -1.71
N THR A 166 -6.49 -14.15 -0.63
CA THR A 166 -7.02 -13.18 0.35
C THR A 166 -7.30 -11.81 -0.27
N THR A 167 -6.45 -11.35 -1.20
CA THR A 167 -6.71 -10.09 -1.90
C THR A 167 -7.95 -10.17 -2.78
N GLN A 168 -8.17 -11.31 -3.47
CA GLN A 168 -9.37 -11.52 -4.26
C GLN A 168 -10.64 -11.46 -3.40
N GLU A 169 -10.62 -12.09 -2.23
CA GLU A 169 -11.73 -12.06 -1.28
C GLU A 169 -11.95 -10.65 -0.70
N ALA A 170 -10.87 -9.99 -0.25
CA ALA A 170 -10.94 -8.64 0.33
C ALA A 170 -11.58 -7.60 -0.59
N LYS A 171 -11.47 -7.76 -1.92
CA LYS A 171 -12.11 -6.84 -2.87
C LYS A 171 -13.64 -6.82 -2.80
N HIS A 172 -14.26 -7.84 -2.24
CA HIS A 172 -15.71 -7.92 -2.04
C HIS A 172 -16.18 -7.24 -0.76
N HIS A 173 -15.24 -6.83 0.11
CA HIS A 173 -15.51 -6.35 1.47
C HIS A 173 -14.85 -4.99 1.79
N LEU A 174 -14.62 -4.15 0.80
CA LEU A 174 -13.96 -2.86 0.97
C LEU A 174 -14.81 -1.85 1.78
N PRO A 175 -14.19 -1.07 2.66
CA PRO A 175 -12.76 -1.00 2.95
C PRO A 175 -12.26 -2.20 3.76
N ALA A 176 -11.07 -2.70 3.43
CA ALA A 176 -10.49 -3.87 4.07
C ALA A 176 -9.02 -3.64 4.45
N PHE A 177 -8.50 -4.44 5.40
CA PHE A 177 -7.13 -4.39 5.85
C PHE A 177 -6.51 -5.79 5.85
N ILE A 178 -5.35 -5.92 5.22
CA ILE A 178 -4.53 -7.13 5.27
C ILE A 178 -3.25 -6.83 6.03
N GLU A 179 -3.00 -7.55 7.12
CA GLU A 179 -1.70 -7.61 7.76
C GLU A 179 -0.91 -8.79 7.19
N ALA A 180 0.00 -8.49 6.28
CA ALA A 180 0.90 -9.47 5.68
C ALA A 180 2.14 -9.63 6.56
N LYS A 181 2.19 -10.69 7.37
CA LYS A 181 3.35 -11.02 8.19
C LYS A 181 4.50 -11.45 7.30
N THR A 182 5.63 -10.80 7.44
CA THR A 182 6.83 -11.11 6.70
C THR A 182 8.05 -11.00 7.61
N TYR A 183 9.20 -11.04 7.01
CA TYR A 183 10.45 -11.07 7.73
C TYR A 183 11.44 -10.07 7.11
N ARG A 184 12.30 -9.52 7.94
CA ARG A 184 13.31 -8.54 7.55
C ARG A 184 14.70 -9.18 7.38
#